data_f2c35bda93f3ba0bbdef599d7244a02e
#
_entry.id   f2c35bda93f3ba0bbdef599d7244a02e
#
_cell.length_a   1.000
_cell.length_b   1.000
_cell.length_c   1.000
_cell.angle_alpha   90.00
_cell.angle_beta   90.00
_cell.angle_gamma   90.00
#
_symmetry.space_group_name_H-M   'P 1'
#
loop_
_entity.id
_entity.type
_entity.pdbx_description
1 polymer ?
#
loop_
_entity_poly.entity_id
_entity_poly.type
_entity_poly.pdbx_seq_one_letter_code
_entity_poly.pdbx_strand_id
1 'polypeptide(L)'
;MKKIIMIAAAAALVSGIASSCSKMLDIPQHGVLDTESFYKTDEDALSAVTAIYGEFEDVFIIKEFELGYNWLNSYLSDEFWHGQSDRSVDLEMIQSFNFDADNSNISIVFNSLYNVIGKCNVVLDNVKGESDIQQRARAEAKVFRAWMYFELTTLWGNPPIVDHVLNPDEASVPNGDPADLWKLMETDLTEAIASGKLVSKSGVYDKSNYRVTLEYAEALLGKVYLWQGKNKEAAETLQKVIDSHKYDLFRGQYGDMFNGENQNNEEVVFSTHFLEDTQSPVIRLWPSSVGLSAYSRDGLNFTAGEPNELDLFANAWGGLAPRGSVYEAFVAEEGKDGYRLNETIKDYDFMASHGYTIRSGFNEFSEGYYFWKGRFVGDDINYNLSFPTVFRDICWMRYAEVLLLAAEAYIGIDQAKADWCLNEVRHRAGLPDKTCTLEALKTEKRLELYGENVRYKDLLRWGDAATVLADAGKQFPQFSTNGLQWVSLFNSYGFKKGKHETLPFPSTEIMANKNIVQHDAWK
;
A
#
# COMPACT_ATOMS: atom_id res chain seq x y z
N MET A 1 78.84 -29.18 -16.38
CA MET A 1 77.93 -29.10 -17.48
C MET A 1 76.57 -29.77 -17.23
N LYS A 2 76.48 -31.00 -16.72
CA LYS A 2 75.15 -31.66 -16.51
C LYS A 2 74.22 -30.96 -15.49
N LYS A 3 74.73 -30.29 -14.44
CA LYS A 3 73.88 -29.53 -13.46
C LYS A 3 73.33 -28.25 -14.00
N ILE A 4 73.99 -27.57 -14.94
CA ILE A 4 73.53 -26.31 -15.56
C ILE A 4 72.42 -26.60 -16.58
N ILE A 5 72.48 -27.72 -17.28
CA ILE A 5 71.47 -28.17 -18.23
C ILE A 5 70.16 -28.57 -17.52
N MET A 6 70.23 -29.17 -16.34
CA MET A 6 69.06 -29.51 -15.54
C MET A 6 68.34 -28.27 -14.95
N ILE A 7 69.09 -27.25 -14.57
CA ILE A 7 68.50 -25.99 -14.03
C ILE A 7 67.81 -25.19 -15.18
N ALA A 8 68.46 -25.20 -16.36
CA ALA A 8 67.83 -24.55 -17.54
C ALA A 8 66.59 -25.28 -18.03
N ALA A 9 66.53 -26.62 -17.96
CA ALA A 9 65.32 -27.38 -18.28
C ALA A 9 64.17 -27.20 -17.26
N ALA A 10 64.54 -27.12 -15.96
CA ALA A 10 63.56 -26.84 -14.90
C ALA A 10 62.97 -25.39 -15.01
N ALA A 11 63.79 -24.41 -15.35
CA ALA A 11 63.32 -23.01 -15.56
C ALA A 11 62.43 -22.87 -16.81
N ALA A 12 62.69 -23.63 -17.87
CA ALA A 12 61.83 -23.63 -19.08
C ALA A 12 60.47 -24.32 -18.86
N LEU A 13 60.39 -25.32 -17.98
CA LEU A 13 59.13 -25.97 -17.61
C LEU A 13 58.27 -25.09 -16.70
N VAL A 14 58.85 -24.28 -15.81
CA VAL A 14 58.11 -23.36 -14.94
C VAL A 14 57.58 -22.14 -15.72
N SER A 15 58.28 -21.64 -16.72
CA SER A 15 57.82 -20.54 -17.56
C SER A 15 56.70 -20.93 -18.56
N GLY A 16 56.59 -22.23 -18.89
CA GLY A 16 55.52 -22.73 -19.77
C GLY A 16 54.18 -22.94 -19.08
N ILE A 17 54.17 -23.03 -17.74
CA ILE A 17 52.93 -23.25 -16.97
C ILE A 17 52.25 -21.91 -16.57
N ALA A 18 53.00 -20.79 -16.56
CA ALA A 18 52.46 -19.49 -16.16
C ALA A 18 51.64 -18.75 -17.24
N SER A 19 51.67 -19.18 -18.51
CA SER A 19 50.96 -18.51 -19.61
C SER A 19 49.73 -19.28 -20.10
N SER A 20 49.36 -20.41 -19.45
CA SER A 20 48.24 -21.25 -19.92
C SER A 20 46.99 -21.20 -19.04
N CYS A 21 46.99 -20.43 -17.95
CA CYS A 21 45.85 -20.47 -17.01
C CYS A 21 44.83 -19.33 -17.12
N SER A 22 45.08 -18.28 -17.94
CA SER A 22 44.12 -17.18 -18.03
C SER A 22 42.92 -17.46 -18.96
N LYS A 23 43.09 -18.35 -19.95
CA LYS A 23 41.99 -18.72 -20.87
C LYS A 23 41.18 -19.94 -20.44
N MET A 24 41.62 -20.67 -19.39
CA MET A 24 40.92 -21.86 -18.90
C MET A 24 39.93 -21.53 -17.75
N LEU A 25 39.94 -20.29 -17.27
CA LEU A 25 39.02 -19.78 -16.26
C LEU A 25 37.81 -19.03 -16.87
N ASP A 26 37.85 -18.73 -18.15
CA ASP A 26 36.69 -18.27 -18.92
C ASP A 26 35.86 -19.47 -19.42
N ILE A 27 35.33 -20.25 -18.52
CA ILE A 27 34.27 -21.20 -18.85
C ILE A 27 33.02 -20.34 -18.93
N PRO A 28 32.43 -20.09 -20.12
CA PRO A 28 31.12 -19.47 -20.19
C PRO A 28 30.17 -20.35 -19.37
N GLN A 29 29.55 -19.78 -18.36
CA GLN A 29 28.52 -20.47 -17.60
C GLN A 29 27.35 -20.73 -18.53
N HIS A 30 27.34 -21.87 -19.20
CA HIS A 30 26.22 -22.29 -20.02
C HIS A 30 25.02 -22.54 -19.10
N GLY A 31 23.97 -21.70 -19.24
CA GLY A 31 22.73 -21.82 -18.49
C GLY A 31 22.55 -20.84 -17.32
N VAL A 32 23.50 -19.95 -17.06
CA VAL A 32 23.27 -18.76 -16.22
C VAL A 32 23.02 -17.58 -17.15
N LEU A 33 21.85 -16.95 -17.02
CA LEU A 33 21.53 -15.70 -17.73
C LEU A 33 22.51 -14.63 -17.20
N ASP A 34 23.42 -14.21 -18.06
CA ASP A 34 24.33 -13.10 -17.80
C ASP A 34 23.55 -11.78 -17.93
N THR A 35 23.73 -10.85 -16.99
CA THR A 35 23.11 -9.53 -17.05
C THR A 35 23.42 -8.79 -18.34
N GLU A 36 24.56 -9.05 -19.00
CA GLU A 36 24.90 -8.45 -20.30
C GLU A 36 24.08 -9.03 -21.47
N SER A 37 23.56 -10.24 -21.35
CA SER A 37 22.76 -10.92 -22.38
C SER A 37 21.25 -10.85 -22.10
N PHE A 38 20.82 -10.72 -20.87
CA PHE A 38 19.44 -10.51 -20.46
C PHE A 38 19.06 -9.02 -20.65
N TYR A 39 17.81 -8.66 -20.69
CA TYR A 39 17.24 -7.32 -20.89
C TYR A 39 17.32 -6.77 -22.35
N LYS A 40 17.60 -7.61 -23.34
CA LYS A 40 17.74 -7.17 -24.75
C LYS A 40 16.48 -7.35 -25.58
N THR A 41 15.68 -8.35 -25.25
CA THR A 41 14.45 -8.66 -25.99
C THR A 41 13.22 -8.05 -25.35
N ASP A 42 12.09 -8.07 -26.05
CA ASP A 42 10.81 -7.66 -25.53
C ASP A 42 10.33 -8.59 -24.41
N GLU A 43 10.59 -9.89 -24.53
CA GLU A 43 10.30 -10.90 -23.52
C GLU A 43 11.09 -10.68 -22.23
N ASP A 44 12.37 -10.30 -22.34
CA ASP A 44 13.20 -9.94 -21.19
C ASP A 44 12.63 -8.72 -20.47
N ALA A 45 12.26 -7.68 -21.23
CA ALA A 45 11.68 -6.46 -20.68
C ALA A 45 10.32 -6.72 -19.99
N LEU A 46 9.49 -7.58 -20.58
CA LEU A 46 8.23 -8.02 -19.95
C LEU A 46 8.49 -8.79 -18.66
N SER A 47 9.45 -9.71 -18.66
CA SER A 47 9.83 -10.48 -17.48
C SER A 47 10.36 -9.57 -16.37
N ALA A 48 11.21 -8.60 -16.72
CA ALA A 48 11.79 -7.66 -15.77
C ALA A 48 10.73 -6.73 -15.15
N VAL A 49 9.80 -6.19 -15.94
CA VAL A 49 8.73 -5.35 -15.41
C VAL A 49 7.71 -6.16 -14.61
N THR A 50 7.44 -7.42 -14.98
CA THR A 50 6.58 -8.32 -14.19
C THR A 50 7.17 -8.60 -12.81
N ALA A 51 8.50 -8.66 -12.70
CA ALA A 51 9.17 -8.79 -11.40
C ALA A 51 8.98 -7.55 -10.50
N ILE A 52 8.71 -6.35 -11.06
CA ILE A 52 8.32 -5.18 -10.28
C ILE A 52 6.94 -5.38 -9.67
N TYR A 53 5.97 -5.85 -10.46
CA TYR A 53 4.62 -6.13 -9.96
C TYR A 53 4.63 -7.19 -8.86
N GLY A 54 5.41 -8.27 -9.03
CA GLY A 54 5.53 -9.32 -8.01
C GLY A 54 6.19 -8.81 -6.72
N GLU A 55 7.25 -8.00 -6.81
CA GLU A 55 7.87 -7.39 -5.62
C GLU A 55 6.92 -6.39 -4.95
N PHE A 56 6.16 -5.63 -5.75
CA PHE A 56 5.14 -4.71 -5.23
C PHE A 56 4.05 -5.44 -4.44
N GLU A 57 3.61 -6.61 -4.91
CA GLU A 57 2.68 -7.45 -4.16
C GLU A 57 3.24 -7.83 -2.79
N ASP A 58 4.53 -8.14 -2.71
CA ASP A 58 5.20 -8.49 -1.45
C ASP A 58 5.21 -7.34 -0.42
N VAL A 59 5.19 -6.08 -0.84
CA VAL A 59 5.07 -4.90 0.06
C VAL A 59 3.75 -4.91 0.83
N PHE A 60 2.71 -5.43 0.22
CA PHE A 60 1.34 -5.39 0.74
C PHE A 60 0.85 -6.74 1.22
N ILE A 61 1.60 -7.80 0.89
CA ILE A 61 1.29 -9.18 1.27
C ILE A 61 2.21 -9.61 2.40
N ILE A 62 1.62 -10.21 3.38
CA ILE A 62 2.32 -10.75 4.54
C ILE A 62 3.08 -12.01 4.14
N LYS A 63 4.40 -12.01 4.32
CA LYS A 63 5.18 -13.23 4.43
C LYS A 63 5.01 -13.75 5.88
N GLU A 64 4.33 -14.88 6.03
CA GLU A 64 4.33 -15.66 7.27
C GLU A 64 4.08 -14.85 8.56
N PHE A 65 2.92 -14.20 8.73
CA PHE A 65 2.54 -13.41 9.92
C PHE A 65 3.21 -12.03 10.05
N GLU A 66 3.97 -11.59 9.09
CA GLU A 66 4.52 -10.24 9.06
C GLU A 66 3.50 -9.24 8.52
N LEU A 67 3.48 -8.05 9.10
CA LEU A 67 2.42 -7.08 8.89
C LEU A 67 2.87 -6.07 7.84
N GLY A 68 2.07 -5.96 6.79
CA GLY A 68 2.37 -5.13 5.65
C GLY A 68 1.98 -3.66 5.83
N TYR A 69 2.14 -2.94 4.76
CA TYR A 69 1.84 -1.52 4.61
C TYR A 69 0.41 -1.13 5.03
N ASN A 70 -0.59 -1.97 4.72
CA ASN A 70 -1.99 -1.69 5.04
C ASN A 70 -2.22 -1.54 6.55
N TRP A 71 -1.62 -2.41 7.35
CA TRP A 71 -1.79 -2.37 8.79
C TRP A 71 -1.03 -1.19 9.40
N LEU A 72 0.17 -0.89 8.91
CA LEU A 72 0.92 0.28 9.36
C LEU A 72 0.10 1.57 9.19
N ASN A 73 -0.43 1.82 7.99
CA ASN A 73 -1.24 3.01 7.72
C ASN A 73 -2.56 3.03 8.50
N SER A 74 -3.21 1.87 8.64
CA SER A 74 -4.46 1.74 9.37
C SER A 74 -4.28 2.08 10.86
N TYR A 75 -3.24 1.54 11.51
CA TYR A 75 -3.02 1.74 12.94
C TYR A 75 -2.36 3.07 13.31
N LEU A 76 -1.68 3.73 12.37
CA LEU A 76 -1.23 5.11 12.54
C LEU A 76 -2.38 6.12 12.44
N SER A 77 -3.59 5.69 12.03
CA SER A 77 -4.75 6.55 11.86
C SER A 77 -5.73 6.50 13.03
N ASP A 78 -6.81 7.28 12.93
CA ASP A 78 -7.97 7.26 13.83
C ASP A 78 -9.11 6.37 13.32
N GLU A 79 -8.81 5.41 12.44
CA GLU A 79 -9.84 4.58 11.78
C GLU A 79 -10.06 3.24 12.47
N PHE A 80 -8.99 2.57 12.90
CA PHE A 80 -9.07 1.20 13.39
C PHE A 80 -8.38 0.98 14.73
N TRP A 81 -8.88 -0.03 15.44
CA TRP A 81 -8.18 -0.69 16.52
C TRP A 81 -7.53 -1.97 16.00
N HIS A 82 -6.43 -2.39 16.63
CA HIS A 82 -5.91 -3.74 16.47
C HIS A 82 -6.81 -4.69 17.29
N GLY A 83 -7.79 -5.29 16.62
CA GLY A 83 -8.88 -6.05 17.24
C GLY A 83 -8.55 -7.50 17.58
N GLN A 84 -7.38 -8.00 17.18
CA GLN A 84 -7.00 -9.40 17.28
C GLN A 84 -6.80 -9.84 18.74
N SER A 85 -7.19 -11.09 19.05
CA SER A 85 -7.01 -11.69 20.36
C SER A 85 -5.55 -12.02 20.69
N ASP A 86 -4.77 -12.40 19.68
CA ASP A 86 -3.32 -12.58 19.80
C ASP A 86 -2.62 -11.25 19.59
N ARG A 87 -2.35 -10.60 20.71
CA ARG A 87 -1.84 -9.24 20.72
C ARG A 87 -0.42 -9.17 20.20
N SER A 88 -0.22 -8.38 19.13
CA SER A 88 1.12 -7.95 18.74
C SER A 88 1.47 -6.65 19.47
N VAL A 89 2.44 -6.71 20.36
CA VAL A 89 2.92 -5.53 21.09
C VAL A 89 3.40 -4.44 20.13
N ASP A 90 4.08 -4.82 19.06
CA ASP A 90 4.59 -3.88 18.05
C ASP A 90 3.47 -3.08 17.38
N LEU A 91 2.32 -3.72 17.11
CA LEU A 91 1.16 -3.02 16.53
C LEU A 91 0.45 -2.13 17.55
N GLU A 92 0.35 -2.57 18.79
CA GLU A 92 -0.19 -1.74 19.86
C GLU A 92 0.68 -0.52 20.12
N MET A 93 2.01 -0.67 19.97
CA MET A 93 2.96 0.45 20.02
C MET A 93 2.73 1.42 18.86
N ILE A 94 2.45 0.92 17.64
CA ILE A 94 2.12 1.77 16.48
C ILE A 94 0.85 2.58 16.76
N GLN A 95 -0.25 1.92 17.10
CA GLN A 95 -1.52 2.64 17.31
C GLN A 95 -1.55 3.55 18.55
N SER A 96 -0.58 3.41 19.46
CA SER A 96 -0.40 4.30 20.62
C SER A 96 0.67 5.37 20.42
N PHE A 97 1.35 5.39 19.29
CA PHE A 97 2.52 6.26 19.05
C PHE A 97 3.64 6.09 20.08
N ASN A 98 3.81 4.87 20.58
CA ASN A 98 4.84 4.50 21.56
C ASN A 98 5.94 3.61 20.94
N PHE A 99 6.08 3.63 19.63
CA PHE A 99 7.08 2.89 18.87
C PHE A 99 8.43 3.62 18.81
N ASP A 100 9.46 2.88 18.41
CA ASP A 100 10.81 3.37 18.17
C ASP A 100 11.42 2.74 16.90
N ALA A 101 12.73 2.93 16.70
CA ALA A 101 13.46 2.46 15.54
C ALA A 101 13.63 0.93 15.46
N ASP A 102 13.32 0.20 16.53
CA ASP A 102 13.41 -1.26 16.59
C ASP A 102 12.07 -1.94 16.25
N ASN A 103 11.01 -1.16 15.99
CA ASN A 103 9.71 -1.71 15.61
C ASN A 103 9.80 -2.49 14.30
N SER A 104 9.48 -3.78 14.35
CA SER A 104 9.63 -4.71 13.22
C SER A 104 8.76 -4.32 12.02
N ASN A 105 7.54 -3.84 12.23
CA ASN A 105 6.61 -3.47 11.15
C ASN A 105 7.10 -2.25 10.38
N ILE A 106 7.67 -1.26 11.06
CA ILE A 106 8.27 -0.08 10.43
C ILE A 106 9.46 -0.51 9.55
N SER A 107 10.30 -1.42 10.06
CA SER A 107 11.46 -1.95 9.32
C SER A 107 11.04 -2.75 8.08
N ILE A 108 10.05 -3.62 8.21
CA ILE A 108 9.52 -4.44 7.10
C ILE A 108 9.02 -3.54 5.98
N VAL A 109 8.18 -2.56 6.28
CA VAL A 109 7.61 -1.67 5.26
C VAL A 109 8.71 -0.85 4.58
N PHE A 110 9.65 -0.28 5.35
CA PHE A 110 10.77 0.47 4.79
C PHE A 110 11.57 -0.36 3.78
N ASN A 111 11.99 -1.55 4.16
CA ASN A 111 12.78 -2.44 3.31
C ASN A 111 12.01 -2.91 2.08
N SER A 112 10.73 -3.24 2.23
CA SER A 112 9.90 -3.69 1.12
C SER A 112 9.75 -2.60 0.04
N LEU A 113 9.60 -1.34 0.44
CA LEU A 113 9.55 -0.21 -0.52
C LEU A 113 10.86 -0.08 -1.31
N TYR A 114 12.02 -0.24 -0.65
CA TYR A 114 13.32 -0.23 -1.33
C TYR A 114 13.54 -1.46 -2.22
N ASN A 115 12.98 -2.61 -1.89
CA ASN A 115 13.04 -3.78 -2.76
C ASN A 115 12.36 -3.50 -4.11
N VAL A 116 11.19 -2.87 -4.10
CA VAL A 116 10.50 -2.46 -5.34
C VAL A 116 11.33 -1.43 -6.11
N ILE A 117 11.91 -0.42 -5.43
CA ILE A 117 12.81 0.57 -6.04
C ILE A 117 13.99 -0.13 -6.72
N GLY A 118 14.60 -1.12 -6.05
CA GLY A 118 15.69 -1.91 -6.62
C GLY A 118 15.30 -2.61 -7.92
N LYS A 119 14.11 -3.22 -7.99
CA LYS A 119 13.60 -3.82 -9.25
C LYS A 119 13.36 -2.76 -10.33
N CYS A 120 12.83 -1.59 -9.96
CA CYS A 120 12.65 -0.47 -10.90
C CYS A 120 14.00 -0.02 -11.48
N ASN A 121 15.02 0.15 -10.65
CA ASN A 121 16.35 0.55 -11.07
C ASN A 121 16.98 -0.49 -12.02
N VAL A 122 16.81 -1.78 -11.76
CA VAL A 122 17.26 -2.85 -12.68
C VAL A 122 16.65 -2.69 -14.06
N VAL A 123 15.34 -2.41 -14.16
CA VAL A 123 14.68 -2.15 -15.47
C VAL A 123 15.24 -0.90 -16.12
N LEU A 124 15.35 0.20 -15.37
CA LEU A 124 15.80 1.49 -15.91
C LEU A 124 17.26 1.48 -16.36
N ASP A 125 18.12 0.72 -15.68
CA ASP A 125 19.53 0.61 -16.01
C ASP A 125 19.83 -0.36 -17.16
N ASN A 126 19.00 -1.39 -17.34
CA ASN A 126 19.36 -2.47 -18.26
C ASN A 126 18.47 -2.58 -19.50
N VAL A 127 17.19 -2.21 -19.44
CA VAL A 127 16.29 -2.21 -20.60
C VAL A 127 16.55 -0.95 -21.43
N LYS A 128 17.34 -1.06 -22.51
CA LYS A 128 17.79 0.09 -23.31
C LYS A 128 17.23 0.13 -24.74
N GLY A 129 16.46 -0.89 -25.15
CA GLY A 129 15.89 -0.96 -26.48
C GLY A 129 14.75 0.04 -26.69
N GLU A 130 14.40 0.26 -27.96
CA GLU A 130 13.45 1.29 -28.37
C GLU A 130 12.11 0.73 -28.88
N SER A 131 11.84 -0.57 -28.67
CA SER A 131 10.52 -1.13 -28.96
C SER A 131 9.45 -0.51 -28.05
N ASP A 132 8.19 -0.54 -28.45
CA ASP A 132 7.08 -0.05 -27.65
C ASP A 132 6.98 -0.78 -26.30
N ILE A 133 7.30 -2.08 -26.29
CA ILE A 133 7.28 -2.92 -25.07
C ILE A 133 8.38 -2.50 -24.11
N GLN A 134 9.59 -2.30 -24.59
CA GLN A 134 10.73 -1.89 -23.77
C GLN A 134 10.57 -0.46 -23.23
N GLN A 135 10.08 0.47 -24.06
CA GLN A 135 9.77 1.83 -23.63
C GLN A 135 8.66 1.84 -22.56
N ARG A 136 7.62 1.02 -22.75
CA ARG A 136 6.55 0.85 -21.77
C ARG A 136 7.07 0.28 -20.45
N ALA A 137 7.93 -0.74 -20.49
CA ALA A 137 8.52 -1.33 -19.29
C ALA A 137 9.28 -0.27 -18.47
N ARG A 138 10.05 0.62 -19.13
CA ARG A 138 10.71 1.74 -18.45
C ARG A 138 9.71 2.77 -17.88
N ALA A 139 8.65 3.08 -18.62
CA ALA A 139 7.62 4.00 -18.14
C ALA A 139 6.90 3.47 -16.89
N GLU A 140 6.52 2.19 -16.89
CA GLU A 140 5.92 1.55 -15.71
C GLU A 140 6.89 1.51 -14.52
N ALA A 141 8.17 1.18 -14.75
CA ALA A 141 9.19 1.20 -13.69
C ALA A 141 9.36 2.59 -13.07
N LYS A 142 9.28 3.66 -13.84
CA LYS A 142 9.30 5.04 -13.34
C LYS A 142 8.08 5.34 -12.47
N VAL A 143 6.88 4.93 -12.88
CA VAL A 143 5.67 5.14 -12.08
C VAL A 143 5.75 4.42 -10.74
N PHE A 144 6.19 3.15 -10.72
CA PHE A 144 6.39 2.42 -9.47
C PHE A 144 7.46 3.05 -8.59
N ARG A 145 8.60 3.47 -9.16
CA ARG A 145 9.68 4.11 -8.40
C ARG A 145 9.20 5.41 -7.76
N ALA A 146 8.51 6.25 -8.51
CA ALA A 146 7.91 7.48 -7.99
C ALA A 146 6.89 7.20 -6.88
N TRP A 147 6.07 6.16 -7.01
CA TRP A 147 5.12 5.79 -5.97
C TRP A 147 5.82 5.32 -4.70
N MET A 148 6.82 4.43 -4.80
CA MET A 148 7.58 3.97 -3.62
C MET A 148 8.30 5.13 -2.92
N TYR A 149 8.87 6.07 -3.67
CA TYR A 149 9.45 7.29 -3.09
C TYR A 149 8.41 8.22 -2.48
N PHE A 150 7.20 8.28 -3.03
CA PHE A 150 6.10 9.02 -2.41
C PHE A 150 5.77 8.44 -1.02
N GLU A 151 5.67 7.12 -0.89
CA GLU A 151 5.41 6.46 0.38
C GLU A 151 6.57 6.66 1.38
N LEU A 152 7.80 6.48 0.94
CA LEU A 152 8.99 6.69 1.77
C LEU A 152 9.11 8.16 2.23
N THR A 153 8.91 9.11 1.32
CA THR A 153 9.05 10.54 1.63
C THR A 153 7.96 11.02 2.58
N THR A 154 6.72 10.58 2.38
CA THR A 154 5.59 11.00 3.22
C THR A 154 5.62 10.37 4.61
N LEU A 155 6.26 9.21 4.78
CA LEU A 155 6.35 8.50 6.06
C LEU A 155 7.68 8.74 6.79
N TRP A 156 8.82 8.85 6.08
CA TRP A 156 10.15 9.02 6.70
C TRP A 156 10.79 10.38 6.42
N GLY A 157 10.21 11.21 5.59
CA GLY A 157 10.65 12.59 5.33
C GLY A 157 11.82 12.70 4.36
N ASN A 158 12.99 12.15 4.70
CA ASN A 158 14.22 12.26 3.91
C ASN A 158 14.98 10.94 3.72
N PRO A 159 14.32 9.89 3.17
CA PRO A 159 14.93 8.60 2.91
C PRO A 159 16.09 8.72 1.90
N PRO A 160 17.09 7.81 1.92
CA PRO A 160 18.15 7.76 0.92
C PRO A 160 17.63 7.71 -0.52
N ILE A 161 18.24 8.45 -1.45
CA ILE A 161 17.91 8.39 -2.86
C ILE A 161 18.79 7.35 -3.54
N VAL A 162 18.15 6.26 -4.01
CA VAL A 162 18.77 5.17 -4.78
C VAL A 162 18.09 5.13 -6.14
N ASP A 163 18.68 5.80 -7.13
CA ASP A 163 18.07 6.01 -8.45
C ASP A 163 18.66 5.12 -9.56
N HIS A 164 19.61 4.25 -9.21
CA HIS A 164 20.26 3.26 -10.08
C HIS A 164 20.63 2.00 -9.29
N VAL A 165 21.14 0.98 -9.98
CA VAL A 165 21.68 -0.25 -9.36
C VAL A 165 23.03 0.08 -8.72
N LEU A 166 23.09 0.06 -7.39
CA LEU A 166 24.30 0.43 -6.64
C LEU A 166 25.42 -0.62 -6.81
N ASN A 167 26.64 -0.15 -7.03
CA ASN A 167 27.83 -0.97 -6.85
C ASN A 167 28.16 -1.12 -5.35
N PRO A 168 28.94 -2.13 -4.94
CA PRO A 168 29.27 -2.35 -3.53
C PRO A 168 29.92 -1.15 -2.82
N ASP A 169 30.66 -0.32 -3.52
CA ASP A 169 31.29 0.90 -3.01
C ASP A 169 30.33 2.09 -2.89
N GLU A 170 29.17 2.01 -3.52
CA GLU A 170 28.09 3.02 -3.46
C GLU A 170 27.04 2.69 -2.40
N ALA A 171 27.10 1.53 -1.76
CA ALA A 171 26.04 1.01 -0.88
C ALA A 171 25.75 1.88 0.37
N SER A 172 26.56 2.89 0.68
CA SER A 172 26.38 3.77 1.83
C SER A 172 25.78 5.12 1.43
N VAL A 173 24.57 5.12 0.93
CA VAL A 173 23.84 6.32 0.48
C VAL A 173 23.36 7.13 1.71
N PRO A 174 23.65 8.44 1.81
CA PRO A 174 23.14 9.28 2.89
C PRO A 174 21.66 9.59 2.73
N ASN A 175 21.06 10.21 3.75
CA ASN A 175 19.71 10.77 3.64
C ASN A 175 19.56 11.67 2.41
N GLY A 176 18.45 11.55 1.71
CA GLY A 176 18.11 12.40 0.58
C GLY A 176 17.73 13.83 1.00
N ASP A 177 17.96 14.77 0.09
CA ASP A 177 17.35 16.11 0.24
C ASP A 177 15.85 16.01 -0.11
N PRO A 178 14.93 16.52 0.71
CA PRO A 178 13.49 16.50 0.40
C PRO A 178 13.14 17.12 -0.97
N ALA A 179 13.85 18.19 -1.39
CA ALA A 179 13.60 18.81 -2.68
C ALA A 179 14.00 17.88 -3.85
N ASP A 180 15.11 17.15 -3.71
CA ASP A 180 15.56 16.18 -4.72
C ASP A 180 14.62 14.95 -4.78
N LEU A 181 14.07 14.50 -3.64
CA LEU A 181 13.07 13.44 -3.59
C LEU A 181 11.80 13.83 -4.38
N TRP A 182 11.25 15.02 -4.13
CA TRP A 182 10.09 15.50 -4.87
C TRP A 182 10.40 15.67 -6.35
N LYS A 183 11.58 16.19 -6.69
CA LYS A 183 12.03 16.35 -8.07
C LYS A 183 12.17 15.01 -8.79
N LEU A 184 12.71 13.98 -8.13
CA LEU A 184 12.81 12.62 -8.68
C LEU A 184 11.42 12.07 -9.05
N MET A 185 10.46 12.16 -8.13
CA MET A 185 9.09 11.71 -8.37
C MET A 185 8.42 12.46 -9.52
N GLU A 186 8.54 13.79 -9.54
CA GLU A 186 8.01 14.61 -10.64
C GLU A 186 8.65 14.25 -11.98
N THR A 187 9.97 14.06 -12.00
CA THR A 187 10.70 13.69 -13.22
C THR A 187 10.26 12.33 -13.74
N ASP A 188 10.25 11.32 -12.87
CA ASP A 188 9.84 9.96 -13.24
C ASP A 188 8.42 9.93 -13.80
N LEU A 189 7.47 10.60 -13.15
CA LEU A 189 6.07 10.63 -13.58
C LEU A 189 5.88 11.44 -14.87
N THR A 190 6.50 12.61 -14.98
CA THR A 190 6.39 13.43 -16.20
C THR A 190 7.02 12.75 -17.41
N GLU A 191 8.16 12.10 -17.25
CA GLU A 191 8.81 11.34 -18.32
C GLU A 191 8.01 10.08 -18.71
N ALA A 192 7.44 9.36 -17.72
CA ALA A 192 6.58 8.21 -17.99
C ALA A 192 5.34 8.63 -18.81
N ILE A 193 4.66 9.71 -18.40
CA ILE A 193 3.50 10.27 -19.10
C ILE A 193 3.90 10.75 -20.50
N ALA A 194 4.98 11.52 -20.62
CA ALA A 194 5.45 12.07 -21.91
C ALA A 194 5.91 10.99 -22.89
N SER A 195 6.29 9.81 -22.43
CA SER A 195 6.68 8.69 -23.29
C SER A 195 5.55 8.26 -24.25
N GLY A 196 4.30 8.46 -23.85
CA GLY A 196 3.12 8.00 -24.59
C GLY A 196 3.02 6.47 -24.71
N LYS A 197 3.71 5.73 -23.83
CA LYS A 197 3.79 4.25 -23.88
C LYS A 197 3.01 3.55 -22.78
N LEU A 198 2.60 4.28 -21.74
CA LEU A 198 1.70 3.70 -20.74
C LEU A 198 0.38 3.31 -21.40
N VAL A 199 -0.15 2.16 -20.97
CA VAL A 199 -1.48 1.73 -21.41
C VAL A 199 -2.54 2.69 -20.87
N SER A 200 -3.71 2.67 -21.48
CA SER A 200 -4.85 3.47 -21.07
C SER A 200 -6.11 2.65 -21.31
N LYS A 201 -7.11 2.75 -20.42
CA LYS A 201 -8.39 2.04 -20.64
C LYS A 201 -9.00 2.47 -21.97
N SER A 202 -9.63 1.54 -22.68
CA SER A 202 -10.35 1.81 -23.92
C SER A 202 -11.69 2.52 -23.68
N GLY A 203 -12.21 2.45 -22.47
CA GLY A 203 -13.45 3.09 -22.01
C GLY A 203 -13.78 2.72 -20.57
N VAL A 204 -14.85 3.26 -20.05
CA VAL A 204 -15.30 3.13 -18.65
C VAL A 204 -15.44 1.66 -18.22
N TYR A 205 -15.97 0.80 -19.09
CA TYR A 205 -16.22 -0.62 -18.79
C TYR A 205 -15.11 -1.56 -19.24
N ASP A 206 -13.92 -1.03 -19.56
CA ASP A 206 -12.76 -1.87 -19.87
C ASP A 206 -12.18 -2.46 -18.58
N LYS A 207 -12.38 -3.75 -18.38
CA LYS A 207 -11.89 -4.53 -17.24
C LYS A 207 -10.64 -5.36 -17.58
N SER A 208 -10.09 -5.22 -18.78
CA SER A 208 -9.02 -6.10 -19.27
C SER A 208 -7.62 -5.69 -18.85
N ASN A 209 -7.44 -4.46 -18.33
CA ASN A 209 -6.13 -3.93 -18.01
C ASN A 209 -5.86 -3.91 -16.50
N TYR A 210 -4.81 -4.62 -16.09
CA TYR A 210 -4.30 -4.66 -14.72
C TYR A 210 -2.89 -4.05 -14.61
N ARG A 211 -2.44 -3.34 -15.64
CA ARG A 211 -1.15 -2.64 -15.62
C ARG A 211 -1.33 -1.19 -15.22
N VAL A 212 -0.24 -0.58 -14.78
CA VAL A 212 -0.19 0.87 -14.54
C VAL A 212 -0.64 1.62 -15.80
N THR A 213 -1.63 2.48 -15.65
CA THR A 213 -2.21 3.28 -16.75
C THR A 213 -1.62 4.68 -16.81
N LEU A 214 -1.81 5.35 -17.95
CA LEU A 214 -1.52 6.78 -18.10
C LEU A 214 -2.28 7.59 -17.04
N GLU A 215 -3.55 7.27 -16.86
CA GLU A 215 -4.44 7.99 -15.94
C GLU A 215 -4.03 7.78 -14.47
N TYR A 216 -3.51 6.57 -14.12
CA TYR A 216 -2.92 6.37 -12.79
C TYR A 216 -1.66 7.20 -12.58
N ALA A 217 -0.78 7.27 -13.59
CA ALA A 217 0.42 8.10 -13.51
C ALA A 217 0.09 9.59 -13.36
N GLU A 218 -0.94 10.08 -14.08
CA GLU A 218 -1.43 11.46 -13.95
C GLU A 218 -2.07 11.69 -12.57
N ALA A 219 -2.87 10.76 -12.06
CA ALA A 219 -3.47 10.87 -10.73
C ALA A 219 -2.42 10.89 -9.62
N LEU A 220 -1.40 10.03 -9.71
CA LEU A 220 -0.29 10.01 -8.77
C LEU A 220 0.54 11.30 -8.83
N LEU A 221 0.79 11.85 -10.03
CA LEU A 221 1.47 13.13 -10.19
C LEU A 221 0.66 14.28 -9.56
N GLY A 222 -0.66 14.27 -9.74
CA GLY A 222 -1.55 15.23 -9.07
C GLY A 222 -1.46 15.14 -7.54
N LYS A 223 -1.39 13.91 -6.99
CA LYS A 223 -1.20 13.66 -5.56
C LYS A 223 0.18 14.16 -5.07
N VAL A 224 1.24 13.93 -5.84
CA VAL A 224 2.60 14.45 -5.57
C VAL A 224 2.61 15.98 -5.55
N TYR A 225 1.91 16.63 -6.47
CA TYR A 225 1.80 18.09 -6.47
C TYR A 225 1.02 18.64 -5.27
N LEU A 226 -0.09 18.00 -4.88
CA LEU A 226 -0.84 18.40 -3.69
C LEU A 226 0.00 18.36 -2.41
N TRP A 227 0.85 17.34 -2.25
CA TRP A 227 1.75 17.23 -1.11
C TRP A 227 2.76 18.37 -1.03
N GLN A 228 3.11 18.96 -2.15
CA GLN A 228 4.01 20.10 -2.24
C GLN A 228 3.29 21.46 -2.17
N GLY A 229 1.96 21.47 -2.06
CA GLY A 229 1.16 22.70 -2.13
C GLY A 229 1.08 23.33 -3.53
N LYS A 230 1.47 22.58 -4.58
CA LYS A 230 1.37 22.97 -5.99
C LYS A 230 -0.07 22.74 -6.49
N ASN A 231 -1.03 23.43 -5.88
CA ASN A 231 -2.44 23.14 -6.09
C ASN A 231 -2.91 23.36 -7.54
N LYS A 232 -2.34 24.34 -8.24
CA LYS A 232 -2.69 24.60 -9.64
C LYS A 232 -2.25 23.43 -10.54
N GLU A 233 -1.01 23.01 -10.41
CA GLU A 233 -0.44 21.88 -11.16
C GLU A 233 -1.19 20.58 -10.84
N ALA A 234 -1.56 20.38 -9.58
CA ALA A 234 -2.38 19.26 -9.16
C ALA A 234 -3.75 19.28 -9.83
N ALA A 235 -4.45 20.42 -9.80
CA ALA A 235 -5.75 20.59 -10.42
C ALA A 235 -5.72 20.34 -11.94
N GLU A 236 -4.73 20.92 -12.63
CA GLU A 236 -4.55 20.73 -14.08
C GLU A 236 -4.24 19.27 -14.45
N THR A 237 -3.49 18.57 -13.61
CA THR A 237 -3.11 17.17 -13.85
C THR A 237 -4.27 16.21 -13.57
N LEU A 238 -4.97 16.38 -12.44
CA LEU A 238 -6.13 15.57 -12.08
C LEU A 238 -7.31 15.80 -13.05
N GLN A 239 -7.44 17.03 -13.58
CA GLN A 239 -8.46 17.32 -14.59
C GLN A 239 -8.29 16.48 -15.87
N LYS A 240 -7.05 16.12 -16.26
CA LYS A 240 -6.82 15.25 -17.43
C LYS A 240 -7.44 13.87 -17.22
N VAL A 241 -7.32 13.32 -16.01
CA VAL A 241 -7.96 12.04 -15.67
C VAL A 241 -9.47 12.14 -15.77
N ILE A 242 -10.06 13.23 -15.25
CA ILE A 242 -11.50 13.50 -15.32
C ILE A 242 -11.93 13.64 -16.78
N ASP A 243 -11.23 14.46 -17.57
CA ASP A 243 -11.54 14.72 -18.98
C ASP A 243 -11.28 13.51 -19.90
N SER A 244 -10.59 12.50 -19.43
CA SER A 244 -10.41 11.25 -20.18
C SER A 244 -11.70 10.49 -20.39
N HIS A 245 -12.69 10.68 -19.51
CA HIS A 245 -13.97 9.96 -19.48
C HIS A 245 -13.83 8.44 -19.51
N LYS A 246 -12.75 7.90 -18.90
CA LYS A 246 -12.45 6.47 -18.87
C LYS A 246 -12.78 5.81 -17.54
N TYR A 247 -13.22 6.61 -16.59
CA TYR A 247 -13.63 6.18 -15.25
C TYR A 247 -14.95 6.84 -14.91
N ASP A 248 -15.72 6.18 -14.07
CA ASP A 248 -16.95 6.71 -13.47
C ASP A 248 -17.08 6.17 -12.05
N LEU A 249 -17.92 6.79 -11.24
CA LEU A 249 -18.26 6.26 -9.92
C LEU A 249 -19.13 5.02 -10.09
N PHE A 250 -18.84 3.98 -9.34
CA PHE A 250 -19.66 2.77 -9.31
C PHE A 250 -21.07 3.08 -8.78
N ARG A 251 -22.11 2.70 -9.54
CA ARG A 251 -23.51 3.06 -9.27
C ARG A 251 -24.34 1.89 -8.71
N GLY A 252 -23.73 0.73 -8.43
CA GLY A 252 -24.37 -0.42 -7.77
C GLY A 252 -24.51 -0.21 -6.26
N GLN A 253 -24.71 -1.30 -5.51
CA GLN A 253 -24.60 -1.24 -4.06
C GLN A 253 -23.14 -0.96 -3.66
N TYR A 254 -22.92 -0.13 -2.65
CA TYR A 254 -21.57 0.31 -2.30
C TYR A 254 -20.63 -0.85 -1.97
N GLY A 255 -21.13 -1.87 -1.27
CA GLY A 255 -20.37 -3.07 -0.93
C GLY A 255 -19.94 -3.92 -2.13
N ASP A 256 -20.74 -3.92 -3.20
CA ASP A 256 -20.45 -4.71 -4.40
C ASP A 256 -19.22 -4.23 -5.14
N MET A 257 -18.83 -2.95 -4.97
CA MET A 257 -17.61 -2.41 -5.55
C MET A 257 -16.34 -3.13 -5.06
N PHE A 258 -16.41 -3.75 -3.88
CA PHE A 258 -15.28 -4.36 -3.20
C PHE A 258 -15.33 -5.90 -3.17
N ASN A 259 -16.24 -6.55 -3.88
CA ASN A 259 -16.33 -7.99 -3.96
C ASN A 259 -15.65 -8.57 -5.22
N GLY A 260 -15.43 -9.89 -5.25
CA GLY A 260 -14.75 -10.57 -6.34
C GLY A 260 -15.50 -10.54 -7.67
N GLU A 261 -16.83 -10.35 -7.69
CA GLU A 261 -17.63 -10.30 -8.93
C GLU A 261 -17.42 -8.99 -9.70
N ASN A 262 -17.09 -7.90 -9.00
CA ASN A 262 -16.94 -6.56 -9.58
C ASN A 262 -15.50 -6.06 -9.61
N GLN A 263 -14.54 -6.97 -9.70
CA GLN A 263 -13.14 -6.62 -9.83
C GLN A 263 -12.87 -5.75 -11.04
N ASN A 264 -11.90 -4.83 -10.92
CA ASN A 264 -11.51 -3.89 -11.97
C ASN A 264 -12.73 -3.18 -12.61
N ASN A 265 -13.68 -2.76 -11.77
CA ASN A 265 -14.88 -2.05 -12.20
C ASN A 265 -14.58 -0.65 -12.76
N GLU A 266 -15.63 0.09 -13.11
CA GLU A 266 -15.52 1.41 -13.72
C GLU A 266 -14.81 2.45 -12.85
N GLU A 267 -14.80 2.26 -11.53
CA GLU A 267 -14.18 3.19 -10.59
C GLU A 267 -12.68 2.90 -10.34
N VAL A 268 -12.22 1.68 -10.63
CA VAL A 268 -10.83 1.27 -10.36
C VAL A 268 -9.85 1.95 -11.31
N VAL A 269 -8.96 2.78 -10.77
CA VAL A 269 -7.86 3.45 -11.50
C VAL A 269 -6.61 2.57 -11.49
N PHE A 270 -6.30 1.96 -10.34
CA PHE A 270 -5.26 0.93 -10.24
C PHE A 270 -5.57 -0.07 -9.14
N SER A 271 -5.39 -1.35 -9.44
CA SER A 271 -5.52 -2.46 -8.50
C SER A 271 -4.45 -3.52 -8.73
N THR A 272 -4.12 -4.25 -7.67
CA THR A 272 -3.40 -5.53 -7.77
C THR A 272 -4.43 -6.63 -8.01
N HIS A 273 -4.21 -7.42 -9.05
CA HIS A 273 -5.11 -8.50 -9.45
C HIS A 273 -4.62 -9.86 -8.97
N PHE A 274 -5.50 -10.60 -8.33
CA PHE A 274 -5.25 -11.98 -7.89
C PHE A 274 -6.07 -12.96 -8.70
N LEU A 275 -5.37 -13.88 -9.35
CA LEU A 275 -6.02 -14.93 -10.13
C LEU A 275 -6.52 -16.05 -9.21
N GLU A 276 -7.71 -16.57 -9.53
CA GLU A 276 -8.18 -17.84 -9.00
C GLU A 276 -7.33 -18.98 -9.59
N ASP A 277 -6.14 -19.21 -9.02
CA ASP A 277 -5.32 -20.35 -9.38
C ASP A 277 -5.45 -21.45 -8.33
N THR A 278 -6.19 -22.48 -8.68
CA THR A 278 -6.42 -23.66 -7.83
C THR A 278 -5.15 -24.52 -7.65
N GLN A 279 -4.07 -24.27 -8.39
CA GLN A 279 -2.90 -25.12 -8.44
C GLN A 279 -1.59 -24.44 -7.98
N SER A 280 -1.53 -23.10 -8.01
CA SER A 280 -0.32 -22.40 -7.59
C SER A 280 -0.37 -22.00 -6.13
N PRO A 281 0.58 -22.48 -5.30
CA PRO A 281 0.69 -22.02 -3.92
C PRO A 281 1.33 -20.61 -3.79
N VAL A 282 1.67 -19.95 -4.89
CA VAL A 282 2.55 -18.78 -4.89
C VAL A 282 1.79 -17.47 -4.75
N ILE A 283 0.50 -17.42 -5.14
CA ILE A 283 -0.32 -16.21 -5.04
C ILE A 283 -1.37 -16.45 -3.98
N ARG A 284 -1.04 -16.17 -2.72
CA ARG A 284 -1.94 -16.39 -1.59
C ARG A 284 -2.12 -15.10 -0.82
N LEU A 285 -3.26 -14.45 -1.00
CA LEU A 285 -3.76 -13.58 0.04
C LEU A 285 -4.39 -14.47 1.12
N TRP A 286 -3.83 -14.44 2.29
CA TRP A 286 -4.50 -15.02 3.45
C TRP A 286 -5.67 -14.11 3.82
N PRO A 287 -6.88 -14.63 4.02
CA PRO A 287 -8.01 -13.80 4.47
C PRO A 287 -7.70 -13.02 5.74
N SER A 288 -6.86 -13.63 6.61
CA SER A 288 -6.35 -13.03 7.83
C SER A 288 -5.33 -11.92 7.59
N SER A 289 -4.59 -11.95 6.48
CA SER A 289 -3.49 -11.02 6.23
C SER A 289 -3.89 -9.78 5.45
N VAL A 290 -4.84 -9.89 4.56
CA VAL A 290 -5.48 -8.71 3.98
C VAL A 290 -6.40 -8.05 4.98
N GLY A 291 -6.64 -8.75 6.07
CA GLY A 291 -6.99 -8.30 7.41
C GLY A 291 -8.07 -7.25 7.51
N LEU A 292 -8.84 -7.13 6.49
CA LEU A 292 -9.84 -6.08 6.40
C LEU A 292 -11.05 -6.37 7.28
N SER A 293 -11.16 -7.57 7.83
CA SER A 293 -12.26 -7.93 8.71
C SER A 293 -11.85 -7.80 10.17
N ALA A 294 -12.54 -6.97 10.91
CA ALA A 294 -12.48 -6.89 12.36
C ALA A 294 -13.05 -8.13 13.05
N TYR A 295 -13.33 -9.15 12.28
CA TYR A 295 -13.99 -10.32 12.75
C TYR A 295 -12.97 -11.37 13.18
N SER A 296 -12.95 -11.68 14.47
CA SER A 296 -12.24 -12.85 14.96
C SER A 296 -13.20 -14.03 15.01
N ARG A 297 -12.93 -15.06 14.22
CA ARG A 297 -13.64 -16.34 14.32
C ARG A 297 -13.66 -16.90 15.74
N ASP A 298 -12.62 -16.62 16.51
CA ASP A 298 -12.47 -17.13 17.87
C ASP A 298 -13.29 -16.34 18.89
N GLY A 299 -13.69 -15.10 18.58
CA GLY A 299 -14.46 -14.24 19.48
C GLY A 299 -15.97 -14.37 19.37
N LEU A 300 -16.48 -14.74 18.20
CA LEU A 300 -17.91 -14.92 17.98
C LEU A 300 -18.28 -16.41 17.93
N ASN A 301 -19.30 -16.79 18.68
CA ASN A 301 -19.93 -18.10 18.58
C ASN A 301 -21.12 -18.02 17.63
N PHE A 302 -21.21 -18.98 16.74
CA PHE A 302 -22.40 -19.19 15.96
C PHE A 302 -23.43 -19.95 16.80
N THR A 303 -24.69 -19.52 16.80
CA THR A 303 -25.77 -20.29 17.41
C THR A 303 -26.07 -21.46 16.48
N ALA A 304 -25.77 -22.69 16.93
CA ALA A 304 -25.96 -23.89 16.12
C ALA A 304 -27.42 -24.04 15.68
N GLY A 305 -27.65 -24.13 14.37
CA GLY A 305 -28.96 -24.52 13.82
C GLY A 305 -29.59 -23.57 12.82
N GLU A 306 -29.10 -22.33 12.69
CA GLU A 306 -29.59 -21.43 11.66
C GLU A 306 -28.68 -21.51 10.42
N PRO A 307 -29.25 -21.53 9.19
CA PRO A 307 -28.45 -21.38 7.99
C PRO A 307 -27.75 -20.01 8.03
N ASN A 308 -26.48 -20.01 7.77
CA ASN A 308 -25.68 -18.81 7.70
C ASN A 308 -26.05 -18.02 6.45
N GLU A 309 -27.10 -17.20 6.52
CA GLU A 309 -27.51 -16.31 5.42
C GLU A 309 -26.40 -15.33 5.04
N LEU A 310 -25.45 -15.16 5.96
CA LEU A 310 -24.37 -14.23 5.76
C LEU A 310 -23.13 -14.90 5.22
N ASP A 311 -23.05 -16.15 4.95
CA ASP A 311 -21.89 -16.90 4.38
C ASP A 311 -20.53 -16.16 4.44
N LEU A 312 -20.24 -15.58 5.61
CA LEU A 312 -19.63 -14.27 5.74
C LEU A 312 -18.17 -14.32 6.10
N PHE A 313 -17.68 -15.46 6.53
CA PHE A 313 -16.46 -15.39 7.30
C PHE A 313 -15.53 -16.53 7.00
N ALA A 314 -14.72 -16.31 5.99
CA ALA A 314 -13.50 -17.07 5.87
C ALA A 314 -12.51 -16.57 6.88
N ASN A 315 -12.24 -17.32 7.90
CA ASN A 315 -11.04 -17.29 8.75
C ASN A 315 -10.37 -15.90 8.91
N ALA A 316 -11.14 -14.84 9.17
CA ALA A 316 -10.58 -13.54 9.48
C ALA A 316 -10.06 -13.54 10.93
N TRP A 317 -8.94 -12.87 11.17
CA TRP A 317 -8.33 -12.80 12.50
C TRP A 317 -8.72 -11.54 13.28
N GLY A 318 -9.57 -10.69 12.72
CA GLY A 318 -10.06 -9.48 13.39
C GLY A 318 -9.02 -8.38 13.53
N GLY A 319 -8.08 -8.29 12.59
CA GLY A 319 -7.00 -7.31 12.67
C GLY A 319 -7.48 -5.86 12.66
N LEU A 320 -8.51 -5.52 11.88
CA LEU A 320 -8.99 -4.16 11.72
C LEU A 320 -10.40 -3.99 12.32
N ALA A 321 -10.48 -3.53 13.55
CA ALA A 321 -11.73 -3.21 14.23
C ALA A 321 -12.05 -1.71 14.09
N PRO A 322 -13.19 -1.33 13.47
CA PRO A 322 -13.58 0.08 13.35
C PRO A 322 -13.63 0.82 14.68
N ARG A 323 -13.17 2.07 14.70
CA ARG A 323 -13.38 2.93 15.86
C ARG A 323 -14.80 3.50 15.85
N GLY A 324 -15.43 3.56 17.01
CA GLY A 324 -16.78 4.11 17.16
C GLY A 324 -16.92 5.54 16.64
N SER A 325 -15.85 6.34 16.75
CA SER A 325 -15.83 7.70 16.20
C SER A 325 -16.04 7.76 14.68
N VAL A 326 -15.69 6.70 13.95
CA VAL A 326 -15.94 6.61 12.50
C VAL A 326 -17.39 6.24 12.25
N TYR A 327 -17.92 5.27 12.98
CA TYR A 327 -19.34 4.92 12.91
C TYR A 327 -20.23 6.13 13.19
N GLU A 328 -19.94 6.89 14.26
CA GLU A 328 -20.65 8.12 14.60
C GLU A 328 -20.55 9.19 13.50
N ALA A 329 -19.39 9.32 12.84
CA ALA A 329 -19.22 10.25 11.73
C ALA A 329 -20.10 9.87 10.52
N PHE A 330 -20.20 8.58 10.21
CA PHE A 330 -21.15 8.10 9.18
C PHE A 330 -22.60 8.39 9.57
N VAL A 331 -22.98 8.07 10.82
CA VAL A 331 -24.35 8.34 11.31
C VAL A 331 -24.69 9.83 11.25
N ALA A 332 -23.75 10.69 11.60
CA ALA A 332 -23.95 12.15 11.56
C ALA A 332 -24.15 12.67 10.13
N GLU A 333 -23.49 12.09 9.13
CA GLU A 333 -23.56 12.54 7.75
C GLU A 333 -24.69 11.86 6.95
N GLU A 334 -24.93 10.57 7.16
CA GLU A 334 -25.81 9.74 6.34
C GLU A 334 -27.03 9.19 7.11
N GLY A 335 -27.03 9.30 8.44
CA GLY A 335 -28.00 8.57 9.27
C GLY A 335 -27.64 7.11 9.47
N LYS A 336 -28.41 6.42 10.33
CA LYS A 336 -28.15 4.99 10.65
C LYS A 336 -28.36 4.03 9.49
N ASP A 337 -29.20 4.40 8.54
CA ASP A 337 -29.51 3.61 7.34
C ASP A 337 -28.73 4.14 6.12
N GLY A 338 -27.60 4.82 6.34
CA GLY A 338 -26.79 5.43 5.32
C GLY A 338 -26.30 4.46 4.26
N TYR A 339 -26.30 4.88 3.01
CA TYR A 339 -25.92 4.05 1.86
C TYR A 339 -24.50 3.43 2.02
N ARG A 340 -23.52 4.26 2.39
CA ARG A 340 -22.14 3.77 2.62
C ARG A 340 -22.01 3.07 3.96
N LEU A 341 -22.61 3.63 5.03
CA LEU A 341 -22.52 3.06 6.37
C LEU A 341 -22.95 1.60 6.40
N ASN A 342 -24.08 1.29 5.77
CA ASN A 342 -24.63 -0.06 5.74
C ASN A 342 -23.71 -1.10 5.08
N GLU A 343 -22.83 -0.65 4.17
CA GLU A 343 -21.88 -1.53 3.48
C GLU A 343 -20.44 -1.40 4.01
N THR A 344 -20.22 -0.54 5.00
CA THR A 344 -18.88 -0.24 5.49
C THR A 344 -18.64 -0.73 6.92
N ILE A 345 -19.60 -0.51 7.83
CA ILE A 345 -19.48 -0.88 9.24
C ILE A 345 -20.80 -1.49 9.72
N LYS A 346 -20.71 -2.61 10.40
CA LYS A 346 -21.83 -3.18 11.19
C LYS A 346 -21.49 -3.13 12.67
N ASP A 347 -22.53 -2.99 13.50
CA ASP A 347 -22.41 -3.07 14.94
C ASP A 347 -22.73 -4.49 15.47
N TYR A 348 -22.52 -4.68 16.77
CA TYR A 348 -22.80 -5.96 17.41
C TYR A 348 -24.30 -6.31 17.41
N ASP A 349 -25.19 -5.33 17.44
CA ASP A 349 -26.63 -5.58 17.41
C ASP A 349 -27.04 -6.19 16.08
N PHE A 350 -26.46 -5.73 14.99
CA PHE A 350 -26.64 -6.37 13.68
C PHE A 350 -26.14 -7.82 13.71
N MET A 351 -24.93 -8.06 14.24
CA MET A 351 -24.36 -9.41 14.31
C MET A 351 -25.24 -10.33 15.18
N ALA A 352 -25.69 -9.85 16.32
CA ALA A 352 -26.56 -10.60 17.23
C ALA A 352 -27.91 -10.96 16.60
N SER A 353 -28.48 -10.04 15.82
CA SER A 353 -29.76 -10.28 15.11
C SER A 353 -29.65 -11.40 14.05
N HIS A 354 -28.42 -11.70 13.59
CA HIS A 354 -28.09 -12.77 12.65
C HIS A 354 -27.51 -14.02 13.33
N GLY A 355 -27.70 -14.15 14.65
CA GLY A 355 -27.35 -15.34 15.42
C GLY A 355 -25.89 -15.41 15.90
N TYR A 356 -25.11 -14.33 15.75
CA TYR A 356 -23.74 -14.29 16.26
C TYR A 356 -23.72 -13.83 17.72
N THR A 357 -23.01 -14.56 18.58
CA THR A 357 -22.85 -14.19 19.97
C THR A 357 -21.39 -14.20 20.37
N ILE A 358 -20.98 -13.28 21.24
CA ILE A 358 -19.63 -13.28 21.80
C ILE A 358 -19.45 -14.52 22.67
N ARG A 359 -18.35 -15.24 22.47
CA ARG A 359 -18.00 -16.41 23.27
C ARG A 359 -17.73 -16.00 24.72
N SER A 360 -18.34 -16.72 25.67
CA SER A 360 -18.12 -16.47 27.09
C SER A 360 -16.64 -16.56 27.47
N GLY A 361 -16.17 -15.55 28.18
CA GLY A 361 -14.77 -15.44 28.61
C GLY A 361 -13.83 -14.87 27.56
N PHE A 362 -14.34 -14.44 26.41
CA PHE A 362 -13.56 -13.79 25.36
C PHE A 362 -13.75 -12.27 25.40
N ASN A 363 -12.67 -11.53 25.19
CA ASN A 363 -12.67 -10.09 25.03
C ASN A 363 -12.09 -9.74 23.67
N GLU A 364 -12.87 -9.03 22.84
CA GLU A 364 -12.36 -8.45 21.61
C GLU A 364 -11.77 -7.07 21.91
N PHE A 365 -10.63 -6.76 21.30
CA PHE A 365 -10.05 -5.41 21.34
C PHE A 365 -10.75 -4.50 20.33
N SER A 366 -12.05 -4.37 20.47
CA SER A 366 -12.94 -3.59 19.62
C SER A 366 -13.96 -2.84 20.45
N GLU A 367 -14.67 -1.90 19.83
CA GLU A 367 -15.83 -1.23 20.40
C GLU A 367 -17.15 -1.94 20.07
N GLY A 368 -17.08 -3.15 19.48
CA GLY A 368 -18.26 -3.88 19.01
C GLY A 368 -18.71 -3.47 17.60
N TYR A 369 -17.79 -2.90 16.81
CA TYR A 369 -17.98 -2.59 15.40
C TYR A 369 -17.14 -3.49 14.52
N TYR A 370 -17.68 -3.83 13.34
CA TYR A 370 -17.11 -4.80 12.40
C TYR A 370 -16.92 -4.16 11.02
N PHE A 371 -15.73 -4.34 10.43
CA PHE A 371 -15.36 -3.76 9.15
C PHE A 371 -16.00 -4.53 7.99
N TRP A 372 -17.20 -4.10 7.60
CA TRP A 372 -18.03 -4.78 6.64
C TRP A 372 -17.55 -4.64 5.20
N LYS A 373 -17.08 -3.46 4.81
CA LYS A 373 -16.47 -3.17 3.50
C LYS A 373 -15.30 -4.10 3.19
N GLY A 374 -14.55 -4.49 4.21
CA GLY A 374 -13.37 -5.33 4.06
C GLY A 374 -13.64 -6.83 4.16
N ARG A 375 -14.91 -7.27 4.35
CA ARG A 375 -15.24 -8.69 4.45
C ARG A 375 -14.96 -9.43 3.15
N PHE A 376 -14.62 -10.70 3.26
CA PHE A 376 -14.59 -11.62 2.16
C PHE A 376 -15.87 -12.47 2.20
N VAL A 377 -16.49 -12.65 1.06
CA VAL A 377 -17.68 -13.49 0.89
C VAL A 377 -17.29 -14.84 0.26
N GLY A 378 -18.17 -15.84 0.32
CA GLY A 378 -17.87 -17.22 -0.06
C GLY A 378 -17.19 -17.36 -1.42
N ASP A 379 -17.63 -16.58 -2.40
CA ASP A 379 -17.09 -16.61 -3.77
C ASP A 379 -15.72 -15.92 -3.91
N ASP A 380 -15.29 -15.12 -2.92
CA ASP A 380 -13.95 -14.52 -2.90
C ASP A 380 -12.86 -15.50 -2.46
N ILE A 381 -13.24 -16.74 -2.05
CA ILE A 381 -12.35 -17.62 -1.29
C ILE A 381 -12.27 -19.00 -1.91
N ASN A 382 -11.06 -19.47 -2.12
CA ASN A 382 -10.81 -20.85 -2.49
C ASN A 382 -10.53 -21.70 -1.24
N TYR A 383 -11.50 -22.53 -0.86
CA TYR A 383 -11.41 -23.46 0.27
C TYR A 383 -10.74 -24.80 -0.07
N ASN A 384 -10.42 -25.05 -1.35
CA ASN A 384 -9.87 -26.34 -1.79
C ASN A 384 -8.39 -26.53 -1.47
N LEU A 385 -7.73 -25.49 -0.96
CA LEU A 385 -6.32 -25.53 -0.56
C LEU A 385 -6.20 -25.80 0.95
N SER A 386 -5.05 -26.29 1.38
CA SER A 386 -4.75 -26.56 2.80
C SER A 386 -4.98 -25.34 3.69
N PHE A 387 -4.88 -24.14 3.10
CA PHE A 387 -5.26 -22.88 3.71
C PHE A 387 -6.17 -22.13 2.73
N PRO A 388 -7.29 -21.54 3.19
CA PRO A 388 -8.14 -20.72 2.35
C PRO A 388 -7.35 -19.56 1.74
N THR A 389 -7.52 -19.31 0.45
CA THR A 389 -6.90 -18.21 -0.27
C THR A 389 -7.98 -17.28 -0.80
N VAL A 390 -7.68 -16.00 -0.84
CA VAL A 390 -8.56 -14.96 -1.39
C VAL A 390 -8.01 -14.52 -2.73
N PHE A 391 -8.87 -14.35 -3.70
CA PHE A 391 -8.53 -13.88 -5.05
C PHE A 391 -9.24 -12.58 -5.41
N ARG A 392 -9.61 -11.78 -4.42
CA ARG A 392 -10.18 -10.45 -4.62
C ARG A 392 -9.09 -9.42 -4.82
N ASP A 393 -9.27 -8.53 -5.81
CA ASP A 393 -8.36 -7.43 -6.11
C ASP A 393 -8.18 -6.48 -4.93
N ILE A 394 -6.97 -5.96 -4.77
CA ILE A 394 -6.70 -4.84 -3.88
C ILE A 394 -6.68 -3.55 -4.69
N CYS A 395 -7.66 -2.69 -4.47
CA CYS A 395 -7.74 -1.39 -5.12
C CYS A 395 -6.84 -0.38 -4.40
N TRP A 396 -5.89 0.22 -5.13
CA TRP A 396 -4.94 1.21 -4.62
C TRP A 396 -5.35 2.63 -4.87
N MET A 397 -6.10 2.85 -5.94
CA MET A 397 -6.68 4.14 -6.28
C MET A 397 -7.96 3.93 -7.06
N ARG A 398 -8.99 4.65 -6.71
CA ARG A 398 -10.26 4.66 -7.43
C ARG A 398 -10.68 6.10 -7.78
N TYR A 399 -11.59 6.22 -8.71
CA TYR A 399 -12.00 7.50 -9.28
C TYR A 399 -12.57 8.48 -8.24
N ALA A 400 -13.22 7.97 -7.18
CA ALA A 400 -13.63 8.82 -6.06
C ALA A 400 -12.44 9.52 -5.38
N GLU A 401 -11.29 8.85 -5.23
CA GLU A 401 -10.08 9.51 -4.71
C GLU A 401 -9.59 10.59 -5.67
N VAL A 402 -9.60 10.33 -6.98
CA VAL A 402 -9.22 11.34 -8.00
C VAL A 402 -10.11 12.58 -7.90
N LEU A 403 -11.44 12.40 -7.80
CA LEU A 403 -12.38 13.50 -7.63
C LEU A 403 -12.12 14.28 -6.35
N LEU A 404 -11.89 13.61 -5.22
CA LEU A 404 -11.64 14.27 -3.93
C LEU A 404 -10.27 14.99 -3.89
N LEU A 405 -9.24 14.45 -4.55
CA LEU A 405 -7.97 15.14 -4.74
C LEU A 405 -8.13 16.38 -5.64
N ALA A 406 -8.92 16.27 -6.72
CA ALA A 406 -9.22 17.40 -7.59
C ALA A 406 -10.06 18.46 -6.87
N ALA A 407 -11.07 18.06 -6.10
CA ALA A 407 -11.86 18.96 -5.27
C ALA A 407 -10.95 19.80 -4.35
N GLU A 408 -10.01 19.16 -3.67
CA GLU A 408 -9.05 19.83 -2.81
C GLU A 408 -8.16 20.81 -3.58
N ALA A 409 -7.61 20.37 -4.71
CA ALA A 409 -6.73 21.17 -5.53
C ALA A 409 -7.44 22.45 -6.08
N TYR A 410 -8.74 22.36 -6.33
CA TYR A 410 -9.53 23.49 -6.81
C TYR A 410 -9.98 24.48 -5.71
N ILE A 411 -9.91 24.14 -4.42
CA ILE A 411 -10.24 25.06 -3.33
C ILE A 411 -9.40 26.34 -3.45
N GLY A 412 -10.06 27.50 -3.56
CA GLY A 412 -9.40 28.79 -3.75
C GLY A 412 -8.90 29.10 -5.16
N ILE A 413 -9.09 28.18 -6.13
CA ILE A 413 -8.74 28.35 -7.55
C ILE A 413 -10.02 28.42 -8.41
N ASP A 414 -10.87 27.39 -8.32
CA ASP A 414 -12.12 27.27 -9.06
C ASP A 414 -13.17 26.58 -8.18
N GLN A 415 -13.94 27.39 -7.45
CA GLN A 415 -14.92 26.86 -6.51
C GLN A 415 -16.00 26.00 -7.18
N ALA A 416 -16.40 26.33 -8.41
CA ALA A 416 -17.43 25.56 -9.11
C ALA A 416 -16.94 24.14 -9.44
N LYS A 417 -15.68 24.00 -9.83
CA LYS A 417 -15.07 22.68 -10.05
C LYS A 417 -14.84 21.93 -8.73
N ALA A 418 -14.42 22.63 -7.67
CA ALA A 418 -14.29 22.02 -6.36
C ALA A 418 -15.63 21.44 -5.88
N ASP A 419 -16.70 22.24 -5.98
CA ASP A 419 -18.05 21.83 -5.60
C ASP A 419 -18.53 20.65 -6.45
N TRP A 420 -18.31 20.69 -7.76
CA TRP A 420 -18.70 19.60 -8.65
C TRP A 420 -18.00 18.30 -8.28
N CYS A 421 -16.68 18.30 -8.12
CA CYS A 421 -15.93 17.10 -7.77
C CYS A 421 -16.39 16.49 -6.43
N LEU A 422 -16.58 17.31 -5.40
CA LEU A 422 -17.10 16.86 -4.10
C LEU A 422 -18.50 16.26 -4.24
N ASN A 423 -19.40 16.97 -4.95
CA ASN A 423 -20.80 16.61 -5.01
C ASN A 423 -21.09 15.39 -5.90
N GLU A 424 -20.25 15.06 -6.87
CA GLU A 424 -20.34 13.79 -7.60
C GLU A 424 -20.23 12.59 -6.64
N VAL A 425 -19.27 12.62 -5.71
CA VAL A 425 -19.10 11.59 -4.69
C VAL A 425 -20.30 11.55 -3.74
N ARG A 426 -20.78 12.72 -3.31
CA ARG A 426 -21.94 12.86 -2.42
C ARG A 426 -23.24 12.38 -3.07
N HIS A 427 -23.46 12.70 -4.33
CA HIS A 427 -24.64 12.23 -5.09
C HIS A 427 -24.66 10.70 -5.20
N ARG A 428 -23.52 10.06 -5.44
CA ARG A 428 -23.42 8.61 -5.44
C ARG A 428 -23.85 8.03 -4.09
N ALA A 429 -23.49 8.70 -2.99
CA ALA A 429 -23.91 8.33 -1.63
C ALA A 429 -25.35 8.73 -1.28
N GLY A 430 -26.10 9.34 -2.21
CA GLY A 430 -27.47 9.83 -1.98
C GLY A 430 -27.56 11.08 -1.09
N LEU A 431 -26.46 11.81 -0.96
CA LEU A 431 -26.35 12.99 -0.10
C LEU A 431 -26.60 14.30 -0.86
N PRO A 432 -27.12 15.33 -0.19
CA PRO A 432 -27.32 16.64 -0.79
C PRO A 432 -26.00 17.36 -1.06
N ASP A 433 -26.04 18.32 -1.96
CA ASP A 433 -24.92 19.19 -2.28
C ASP A 433 -24.36 19.92 -1.05
N LYS A 434 -23.05 20.05 -1.04
CA LYS A 434 -22.32 20.93 -0.12
C LYS A 434 -21.34 21.80 -0.89
N THR A 435 -21.12 23.01 -0.39
CA THR A 435 -19.97 23.81 -0.84
C THR A 435 -18.67 23.11 -0.40
N CYS A 436 -17.76 22.95 -1.33
CA CYS A 436 -16.46 22.32 -1.07
C CYS A 436 -15.55 23.27 -0.28
N THR A 437 -15.69 23.24 1.03
CA THR A 437 -14.72 23.79 1.96
C THR A 437 -13.74 22.69 2.35
N LEU A 438 -12.57 23.06 2.86
CA LEU A 438 -11.60 22.06 3.32
C LEU A 438 -12.20 21.12 4.40
N GLU A 439 -13.04 21.63 5.30
CA GLU A 439 -13.69 20.82 6.33
C GLU A 439 -14.75 19.86 5.76
N ALA A 440 -15.55 20.32 4.79
CA ALA A 440 -16.49 19.46 4.10
C ALA A 440 -15.77 18.34 3.33
N LEU A 441 -14.66 18.68 2.66
CA LEU A 441 -13.81 17.71 1.96
C LEU A 441 -13.17 16.70 2.91
N LYS A 442 -12.61 17.13 4.03
CA LYS A 442 -12.01 16.24 5.04
C LYS A 442 -13.02 15.21 5.54
N THR A 443 -14.24 15.65 5.81
CA THR A 443 -15.34 14.77 6.23
C THR A 443 -15.68 13.77 5.13
N GLU A 444 -15.92 14.24 3.91
CA GLU A 444 -16.28 13.38 2.79
C GLU A 444 -15.19 12.36 2.48
N LYS A 445 -13.92 12.81 2.45
CA LYS A 445 -12.78 11.95 2.17
C LYS A 445 -12.58 10.86 3.23
N ARG A 446 -12.79 11.19 4.51
CA ARG A 446 -12.74 10.22 5.61
C ARG A 446 -13.76 9.11 5.45
N LEU A 447 -15.01 9.46 5.10
CA LEU A 447 -16.09 8.48 4.97
C LEU A 447 -15.97 7.68 3.68
N GLU A 448 -15.70 8.34 2.57
CA GLU A 448 -15.61 7.72 1.26
C GLU A 448 -14.43 6.74 1.16
N LEU A 449 -13.26 7.15 1.62
CA LEU A 449 -12.02 6.38 1.51
C LEU A 449 -11.64 5.64 2.80
N TYR A 450 -12.61 5.41 3.69
CA TYR A 450 -12.40 4.67 4.92
C TYR A 450 -11.80 3.28 4.65
N GLY A 451 -10.68 2.97 5.31
CA GLY A 451 -9.97 1.70 5.17
C GLY A 451 -9.14 1.56 3.89
N GLU A 452 -8.88 2.66 3.15
CA GLU A 452 -8.10 2.66 1.90
C GLU A 452 -6.70 3.29 2.05
N ASN A 453 -6.14 3.29 3.25
CA ASN A 453 -4.76 3.70 3.58
C ASN A 453 -4.40 5.17 3.29
N VAL A 454 -5.39 6.04 3.16
CA VAL A 454 -5.15 7.47 2.87
C VAL A 454 -5.18 8.36 4.12
N ARG A 455 -5.91 7.93 5.17
CA ARG A 455 -6.27 8.76 6.32
C ARG A 455 -5.08 9.35 7.07
N TYR A 456 -4.10 8.53 7.45
CA TYR A 456 -2.94 9.01 8.22
C TYR A 456 -2.15 10.08 7.47
N LYS A 457 -1.86 9.83 6.18
CA LYS A 457 -1.14 10.77 5.32
C LYS A 457 -1.91 12.07 5.13
N ASP A 458 -3.21 12.02 5.00
CA ASP A 458 -4.05 13.22 4.93
C ASP A 458 -4.01 14.03 6.23
N LEU A 459 -4.07 13.37 7.39
CA LEU A 459 -3.92 14.04 8.69
C LEU A 459 -2.57 14.74 8.84
N LEU A 460 -1.48 14.11 8.38
CA LEU A 460 -0.16 14.72 8.35
C LEU A 460 -0.12 15.96 7.45
N ARG A 461 -0.59 15.83 6.23
CA ARG A 461 -0.56 16.88 5.22
C ARG A 461 -1.43 18.09 5.59
N TRP A 462 -2.58 17.85 6.20
CA TRP A 462 -3.45 18.92 6.71
C TRP A 462 -2.98 19.53 8.03
N GLY A 463 -1.99 18.93 8.69
CA GLY A 463 -1.51 19.38 10.00
C GLY A 463 -2.44 19.01 11.16
N ASP A 464 -3.40 18.13 10.94
CA ASP A 464 -4.44 17.73 11.93
C ASP A 464 -3.98 16.58 12.84
N ALA A 465 -2.91 15.85 12.48
CA ALA A 465 -2.48 14.65 13.18
C ALA A 465 -2.27 14.87 14.70
N ALA A 466 -1.62 15.97 15.07
CA ALA A 466 -1.33 16.28 16.47
C ALA A 466 -2.61 16.53 17.31
N THR A 467 -3.71 16.94 16.67
CA THR A 467 -5.00 17.16 17.34
C THR A 467 -5.83 15.89 17.36
N VAL A 468 -5.97 15.25 16.20
CA VAL A 468 -6.84 14.08 16.02
C VAL A 468 -6.29 12.86 16.75
N LEU A 469 -4.96 12.68 16.76
CA LEU A 469 -4.27 11.53 17.34
C LEU A 469 -3.66 11.81 18.71
N ALA A 470 -4.02 12.91 19.36
CA ALA A 470 -3.47 13.31 20.67
C ALA A 470 -3.64 12.24 21.76
N ASP A 471 -4.79 11.58 21.79
CA ASP A 471 -5.15 10.55 22.74
C ASP A 471 -5.07 9.11 22.17
N ALA A 472 -4.43 8.92 21.02
CA ALA A 472 -4.26 7.60 20.42
C ALA A 472 -3.49 6.67 21.37
N GLY A 473 -4.09 5.52 21.73
CA GLY A 473 -3.52 4.55 22.67
C GLY A 473 -3.58 4.92 24.14
N LYS A 474 -4.27 6.00 24.52
CA LYS A 474 -4.55 6.33 25.93
C LYS A 474 -5.34 5.23 26.63
N GLN A 475 -6.32 4.71 25.94
CA GLN A 475 -7.11 3.56 26.33
C GLN A 475 -7.41 2.70 25.11
N PHE A 476 -7.57 1.41 25.35
CA PHE A 476 -7.94 0.41 24.35
C PHE A 476 -9.29 -0.19 24.71
N PRO A 477 -10.17 -0.42 23.75
CA PRO A 477 -11.47 -1.02 24.01
C PRO A 477 -11.33 -2.51 24.29
N GLN A 478 -12.21 -3.04 25.10
CA GLN A 478 -12.45 -4.47 25.31
C GLN A 478 -13.94 -4.72 25.28
N PHE A 479 -14.41 -5.37 24.24
CA PHE A 479 -15.81 -5.73 24.08
C PHE A 479 -16.03 -7.20 24.41
N SER A 480 -17.03 -7.48 25.24
CA SER A 480 -17.34 -8.82 25.73
C SER A 480 -18.83 -8.97 26.00
N THR A 481 -19.25 -10.13 26.49
CA THR A 481 -20.62 -10.36 27.02
C THR A 481 -21.02 -9.40 28.13
N ASN A 482 -20.06 -8.76 28.79
CA ASN A 482 -20.29 -7.75 29.84
C ASN A 482 -20.35 -6.30 29.25
N GLY A 483 -20.34 -6.15 27.93
CA GLY A 483 -20.31 -4.87 27.25
C GLY A 483 -18.90 -4.32 27.06
N LEU A 484 -18.82 -3.05 26.69
CA LEU A 484 -17.58 -2.33 26.39
C LEU A 484 -16.89 -1.87 27.68
N GLN A 485 -15.61 -2.15 27.78
CA GLN A 485 -14.70 -1.65 28.80
C GLN A 485 -13.48 -0.99 28.16
N TRP A 486 -12.79 -0.14 28.91
CA TRP A 486 -11.58 0.55 28.44
C TRP A 486 -10.40 0.25 29.35
N VAL A 487 -9.26 -0.13 28.79
CA VAL A 487 -8.04 -0.47 29.53
C VAL A 487 -6.86 0.35 29.04
N SER A 488 -5.98 0.74 29.95
CA SER A 488 -4.72 1.41 29.62
C SER A 488 -3.61 0.37 29.54
N LEU A 489 -2.87 0.35 28.44
CA LEU A 489 -1.79 -0.60 28.21
C LEU A 489 -0.42 0.05 28.39
N PHE A 490 -0.31 1.34 28.05
CA PHE A 490 0.94 2.08 28.07
C PHE A 490 0.83 3.34 28.93
N ASN A 491 1.95 3.74 29.52
CA ASN A 491 2.08 5.00 30.26
C ASN A 491 2.37 6.21 29.34
N SER A 492 2.80 5.95 28.11
CA SER A 492 3.05 6.95 27.08
C SER A 492 2.16 6.64 25.87
N TYR A 493 1.54 7.66 25.30
CA TYR A 493 0.63 7.52 24.18
C TYR A 493 0.53 8.83 23.38
N GLY A 494 -0.11 8.74 22.24
CA GLY A 494 -0.53 9.87 21.43
C GLY A 494 0.55 10.45 20.53
N PHE A 495 0.08 11.03 19.44
CA PHE A 495 0.94 11.73 18.48
C PHE A 495 1.63 12.92 19.15
N LYS A 496 2.92 13.04 18.98
CA LYS A 496 3.74 14.15 19.49
C LYS A 496 4.24 14.98 18.33
N LYS A 497 3.77 16.22 18.24
CA LYS A 497 4.24 17.18 17.25
C LYS A 497 5.75 17.39 17.35
N GLY A 498 6.41 17.43 16.21
CA GLY A 498 7.87 17.51 16.10
C GLY A 498 8.57 16.17 16.19
N LYS A 499 7.82 15.06 16.37
CA LYS A 499 8.37 13.71 16.41
C LYS A 499 7.66 12.78 15.40
N HIS A 500 6.34 12.66 15.50
CA HIS A 500 5.60 11.64 14.78
C HIS A 500 5.11 12.07 13.39
N GLU A 501 5.51 13.26 12.93
CA GLU A 501 5.34 13.65 11.51
C GLU A 501 6.18 12.76 10.57
N THR A 502 7.19 12.09 11.12
CA THR A 502 8.00 11.09 10.41
C THR A 502 8.17 9.84 11.26
N LEU A 503 8.29 8.69 10.61
CA LEU A 503 8.72 7.45 11.25
C LEU A 503 10.23 7.47 11.46
N PRO A 504 10.75 6.72 12.45
CA PRO A 504 12.19 6.54 12.62
C PRO A 504 12.76 5.69 11.48
N PHE A 505 13.98 5.98 11.06
CA PHE A 505 14.73 5.03 10.25
C PHE A 505 14.99 3.76 11.06
N PRO A 506 14.80 2.57 10.48
CA PRO A 506 15.03 1.32 11.20
C PRO A 506 16.46 1.22 11.75
N SER A 507 16.61 0.72 12.97
CA SER A 507 17.93 0.54 13.61
C SER A 507 18.84 -0.35 12.78
N THR A 508 18.29 -1.36 12.12
CA THR A 508 19.02 -2.26 11.22
C THR A 508 19.66 -1.51 10.06
N GLU A 509 18.94 -0.56 9.45
CA GLU A 509 19.45 0.25 8.35
C GLU A 509 20.54 1.22 8.78
N ILE A 510 20.38 1.87 9.95
CA ILE A 510 21.43 2.74 10.52
C ILE A 510 22.69 1.93 10.88
N MET A 511 22.54 0.69 11.33
CA MET A 511 23.68 -0.19 11.60
C MET A 511 24.39 -0.62 10.32
N ALA A 512 23.65 -0.92 9.26
CA ALA A 512 24.19 -1.34 7.97
C ALA A 512 24.80 -0.16 7.19
N ASN A 513 24.18 1.01 7.21
CA ASN A 513 24.60 2.22 6.50
C ASN A 513 24.85 3.38 7.48
N LYS A 514 26.12 3.64 7.79
CA LYS A 514 26.52 4.71 8.74
C LYS A 514 26.31 6.13 8.24
N ASN A 515 25.96 6.30 6.96
CA ASN A 515 25.65 7.61 6.39
C ASN A 515 24.17 8.00 6.59
N ILE A 516 23.32 7.05 7.01
CA ILE A 516 21.94 7.37 7.42
C ILE A 516 21.98 8.02 8.80
N VAL A 517 21.46 9.23 8.87
CA VAL A 517 21.32 10.01 10.11
C VAL A 517 19.86 9.96 10.56
N GLN A 518 19.63 9.45 11.77
CA GLN A 518 18.31 9.44 12.39
C GLN A 518 17.81 10.87 12.65
N HIS A 519 16.50 11.09 12.52
CA HIS A 519 15.85 12.34 12.89
C HIS A 519 16.11 12.67 14.37
N ASP A 520 16.33 13.94 14.69
CA ASP A 520 16.71 14.37 16.06
C ASP A 520 15.70 13.92 17.12
N ALA A 521 14.42 13.94 16.79
CA ALA A 521 13.36 13.52 17.71
C ALA A 521 13.33 12.00 17.98
N TRP A 522 14.10 11.22 17.20
CA TRP A 522 14.18 9.75 17.31
C TRP A 522 15.56 9.26 17.80
N LYS A 523 16.51 10.18 18.09
CA LYS A 523 17.82 9.87 18.66
C LYS A 523 17.76 9.50 20.12
#